data_1d675b13b2d31dc3c37ac76e2ca8cdb3
#
_entry.id   1d675b13b2d31dc3c37ac76e2ca8cdb3
#
_cell.length_a   1.000
_cell.length_b   1.000
_cell.length_c   1.000
_cell.angle_alpha   90.00
_cell.angle_beta   90.00
_cell.angle_gamma   90.00
#
_symmetry.space_group_name_H-M   'P 1'
#
loop_
_entity.id
_entity.type
_entity.pdbx_description
1 polymer ?
#
loop_
_entity_poly.entity_id
_entity_poly.type
_entity_poly.pdbx_seq_one_letter_code
_entity_poly.pdbx_strand_id
1 'polypeptide(L)'
;MVLTSTGVQALRGLSELMNRASGQESLQDVLDLIVEGAADVVGFRVAAVSLLQPDGDLEVVAVAGDPGARRELMGRRTPRGLVEAEFDIAEQWGTLRFVPANRLPQTSDPGWVAEGWDAATGEPDSWDPQDTLLAPFYDVAGKWLGMISVDLPLSGKRPDEMQQGLLEVFANQAGIAINGARQRLALAEQIRLAAAVHTVSRISQEVLDPARAVEAVVEPVLEGLKGSAIWVRTFGHENDPAVDSVVAHSGQGTATAPAEVVELVRRVAQRCWRQRTAAMVRSGASYPEGLLTDQEVGIMLGFTASFSGGAVMLAPIGAASECLGHLAIARSAQEPEWSDAEAAAALEMGRDIGRAIVNARLLKLERRLVDQFRQSDRAKTSLFATVAHELKNPLTSIVGHLELLRDDPQTDSDWSLGVMERNTRRLQSLVDDLLTLAKVSDPDRPLVSGQVDLARLTQDAIDMFLPGADQRGIQLTSDLVEGLAVVDGNADELARVVDNLVSNAVKFSPDNGVVQLRTRRDADTVVLLCSDSGLGISKEDQGSLFTEFFRSTNPAALEVPGTGLGLSIVARIIARHGGTISVESELGSGTTFEVALPATTA
;
A
#
# COMPACT_ATOMS: atom_id res chain seq x y z
N MET A 1 16.92 62.50 37.46
CA MET A 1 16.47 61.44 38.33
C MET A 1 17.68 60.63 38.78
N VAL A 2 18.22 60.87 39.99
CA VAL A 2 19.42 60.18 40.46
C VAL A 2 18.93 58.84 41.06
N LEU A 3 19.27 57.74 40.37
CA LEU A 3 18.97 56.39 40.86
C LEU A 3 19.66 56.23 42.26
N THR A 4 18.89 55.87 43.25
CA THR A 4 19.42 55.52 44.59
C THR A 4 20.27 54.23 44.45
N SER A 5 21.24 54.03 45.40
CA SER A 5 22.13 52.85 45.39
C SER A 5 21.34 51.50 45.33
N THR A 6 20.14 51.49 45.92
CA THR A 6 19.22 50.36 45.90
C THR A 6 18.62 50.08 44.51
N GLY A 7 18.28 51.14 43.75
CA GLY A 7 17.78 50.97 42.39
C GLY A 7 18.82 50.44 41.39
N VAL A 8 20.09 50.79 41.58
CA VAL A 8 21.19 50.27 40.77
C VAL A 8 21.45 48.78 41.07
N GLN A 9 21.32 48.36 42.34
CA GLN A 9 21.42 46.96 42.74
C GLN A 9 20.26 46.10 42.18
N ALA A 10 19.02 46.62 42.24
CA ALA A 10 17.86 45.96 41.69
C ALA A 10 17.97 45.77 40.18
N LEU A 11 18.43 46.78 39.42
CA LEU A 11 18.66 46.69 38.00
C LEU A 11 19.80 45.71 37.61
N ARG A 12 20.87 45.62 38.43
CA ARG A 12 21.91 44.60 38.25
C ARG A 12 21.37 43.20 38.47
N GLY A 13 20.63 42.98 39.59
CA GLY A 13 19.99 41.71 39.87
C GLY A 13 19.04 41.26 38.74
N LEU A 14 18.24 42.20 38.24
CA LEU A 14 17.37 41.97 37.08
C LEU A 14 18.19 41.56 35.85
N SER A 15 19.27 42.29 35.54
CA SER A 15 20.11 41.98 34.38
C SER A 15 20.77 40.61 34.48
N GLU A 16 21.24 40.22 35.67
CA GLU A 16 21.86 38.91 35.91
C GLU A 16 20.84 37.79 35.79
N LEU A 17 19.63 37.97 36.33
CA LEU A 17 18.52 37.01 36.20
C LEU A 17 18.07 36.86 34.74
N MET A 18 17.97 37.97 34.00
CA MET A 18 17.62 37.94 32.58
C MET A 18 18.67 37.21 31.72
N ASN A 19 19.95 37.42 31.99
CA ASN A 19 21.01 36.67 31.30
C ASN A 19 20.96 35.17 31.63
N ARG A 20 20.67 34.81 32.88
CA ARG A 20 20.45 33.40 33.28
C ARG A 20 19.22 32.82 32.61
N ALA A 21 18.09 33.55 32.58
CA ALA A 21 16.87 33.11 31.93
C ALA A 21 17.02 32.92 30.43
N SER A 22 17.82 33.76 29.75
CA SER A 22 18.08 33.63 28.31
C SER A 22 18.92 32.41 27.95
N GLY A 23 19.68 31.85 28.90
CA GLY A 23 20.50 30.65 28.73
C GLY A 23 19.81 29.34 29.15
N GLN A 24 18.60 29.39 29.69
CA GLN A 24 17.87 28.20 30.15
C GLN A 24 17.10 27.53 28.99
N GLU A 25 17.22 26.22 28.90
CA GLU A 25 16.50 25.41 27.88
C GLU A 25 15.08 25.07 28.35
N SER A 26 14.83 25.00 29.66
CA SER A 26 13.53 24.62 30.23
C SER A 26 12.68 25.86 30.54
N LEU A 27 11.39 25.80 30.15
CA LEU A 27 10.41 26.82 30.52
C LEU A 27 10.26 26.92 32.05
N GLN A 28 10.32 25.79 32.76
CA GLN A 28 10.17 25.74 34.22
C GLN A 28 11.31 26.53 34.91
N ASP A 29 12.55 26.34 34.47
CA ASP A 29 13.71 27.07 35.06
C ASP A 29 13.59 28.58 34.86
N VAL A 30 13.04 29.02 33.72
CA VAL A 30 12.78 30.44 33.48
C VAL A 30 11.70 30.98 34.42
N LEU A 31 10.61 30.22 34.61
CA LEU A 31 9.52 30.63 35.51
C LEU A 31 9.97 30.67 36.96
N ASP A 32 10.76 29.70 37.42
CA ASP A 32 11.35 29.69 38.76
C ASP A 32 12.27 30.89 38.96
N LEU A 33 13.11 31.25 38.00
CA LEU A 33 13.94 32.47 38.06
C LEU A 33 13.12 33.76 38.14
N ILE A 34 12.01 33.84 37.41
CA ILE A 34 11.11 35.00 37.43
C ILE A 34 10.47 35.20 38.82
N VAL A 35 9.94 34.11 39.41
CA VAL A 35 9.34 34.22 40.77
C VAL A 35 10.39 34.49 41.84
N GLU A 36 11.59 33.89 41.74
CA GLU A 36 12.71 34.22 42.62
C GLU A 36 13.09 35.72 42.52
N GLY A 37 13.17 36.23 41.28
CA GLY A 37 13.42 37.64 41.08
C GLY A 37 12.33 38.56 41.61
N ALA A 38 11.06 38.21 41.44
CA ALA A 38 9.94 38.96 42.02
C ALA A 38 9.96 38.92 43.54
N ALA A 39 10.29 37.80 44.17
CA ALA A 39 10.41 37.69 45.62
C ALA A 39 11.65 38.46 46.14
N ASP A 40 12.86 38.18 45.66
CA ASP A 40 14.10 38.63 46.23
C ASP A 40 14.48 40.06 45.81
N VAL A 41 14.27 40.43 44.54
CA VAL A 41 14.69 41.75 43.98
C VAL A 41 13.63 42.82 44.21
N VAL A 42 12.32 42.47 44.03
CA VAL A 42 11.24 43.42 44.29
C VAL A 42 10.94 43.49 45.79
N GLY A 43 11.19 42.42 46.52
CA GLY A 43 11.09 42.39 47.98
C GLY A 43 9.72 41.95 48.51
N PHE A 44 9.23 40.85 48.03
CA PHE A 44 8.02 40.18 48.51
C PHE A 44 8.36 38.86 49.21
N ARG A 45 7.57 38.48 50.22
CA ARG A 45 7.72 37.22 50.93
C ARG A 45 7.26 36.03 50.09
N VAL A 46 6.31 36.26 49.20
CA VAL A 46 5.77 35.25 48.27
C VAL A 46 5.59 35.85 46.89
N ALA A 47 6.01 35.12 45.91
CA ALA A 47 5.70 35.39 44.50
C ALA A 47 5.29 34.08 43.82
N ALA A 48 4.26 34.11 43.01
CA ALA A 48 3.78 32.97 42.25
C ALA A 48 3.47 33.35 40.77
N VAL A 49 3.78 32.45 39.86
CA VAL A 49 3.36 32.57 38.45
C VAL A 49 2.22 31.61 38.18
N SER A 50 1.13 32.14 37.66
CA SER A 50 -0.02 31.39 37.16
C SER A 50 -0.12 31.49 35.65
N LEU A 51 -0.24 30.36 34.95
CA LEU A 51 -0.41 30.29 33.50
C LEU A 51 -1.85 29.95 33.13
N LEU A 52 -2.36 30.63 32.11
CA LEU A 52 -3.65 30.31 31.53
C LEU A 52 -3.54 28.98 30.77
N GLN A 53 -4.31 28.00 31.16
CA GLN A 53 -4.42 26.67 30.55
C GLN A 53 -5.39 26.67 29.37
N PRO A 54 -5.35 25.65 28.48
CA PRO A 54 -6.25 25.54 27.33
C PRO A 54 -7.73 25.49 27.70
N ASP A 55 -8.08 24.95 28.86
CA ASP A 55 -9.46 24.90 29.39
C ASP A 55 -9.96 26.25 29.92
N GLY A 56 -9.08 27.22 30.02
CA GLY A 56 -9.40 28.59 30.47
C GLY A 56 -9.09 28.85 31.93
N ASP A 57 -8.73 27.85 32.73
CA ASP A 57 -8.31 28.04 34.12
C ASP A 57 -6.87 28.53 34.24
N LEU A 58 -6.54 29.23 35.32
CA LEU A 58 -5.17 29.55 35.67
C LEU A 58 -4.61 28.50 36.60
N GLU A 59 -3.42 28.03 36.29
CA GLU A 59 -2.69 27.05 37.13
C GLU A 59 -1.39 27.66 37.63
N VAL A 60 -1.13 27.56 38.93
CA VAL A 60 0.12 28.00 39.55
C VAL A 60 1.25 27.05 39.19
N VAL A 61 2.21 27.53 38.42
CA VAL A 61 3.31 26.72 37.82
C VAL A 61 4.67 26.99 38.45
N ALA A 62 4.84 28.11 39.18
CA ALA A 62 6.06 28.42 39.89
C ALA A 62 5.74 29.25 41.15
N VAL A 63 6.46 29.01 42.24
CA VAL A 63 6.30 29.74 43.52
C VAL A 63 7.67 29.91 44.14
N ALA A 64 7.98 31.14 44.55
CA ALA A 64 9.19 31.48 45.32
C ALA A 64 8.87 32.17 46.65
N GLY A 65 9.82 32.17 47.55
CA GLY A 65 9.73 32.75 48.87
C GLY A 65 9.36 31.72 49.98
N ASP A 66 8.25 31.90 50.67
CA ASP A 66 7.88 31.07 51.81
C ASP A 66 7.66 29.60 51.44
N PRO A 67 8.32 28.62 52.11
CA PRO A 67 8.15 27.20 51.80
C PRO A 67 6.74 26.65 52.08
N GLY A 68 5.96 27.29 52.96
CA GLY A 68 4.55 26.95 53.20
C GLY A 68 3.70 27.33 52.01
N ALA A 69 3.87 28.54 51.47
CA ALA A 69 3.20 29.03 50.28
C ALA A 69 3.46 28.12 49.09
N ARG A 70 4.71 27.68 48.90
CA ARG A 70 5.05 26.77 47.77
C ARG A 70 4.28 25.45 47.84
N ARG A 71 4.13 24.86 49.04
CA ARG A 71 3.40 23.59 49.21
C ARG A 71 1.90 23.69 48.93
N GLU A 72 1.30 24.84 49.28
CA GLU A 72 -0.14 25.03 49.17
C GLU A 72 -0.57 25.59 47.80
N LEU A 73 0.27 26.44 47.19
CA LEU A 73 -0.07 27.12 45.96
C LEU A 73 0.31 26.33 44.69
N MET A 74 1.40 25.57 44.73
CA MET A 74 1.87 24.86 43.54
C MET A 74 0.81 23.89 42.98
N GLY A 75 0.47 24.02 41.68
CA GLY A 75 -0.55 23.22 41.00
C GLY A 75 -2.00 23.63 41.31
N ARG A 76 -2.20 24.67 42.16
CA ARG A 76 -3.55 25.18 42.41
C ARG A 76 -4.15 25.76 41.13
N ARG A 77 -5.41 25.45 40.88
CA ARG A 77 -6.15 25.94 39.72
C ARG A 77 -7.23 26.92 40.14
N THR A 78 -7.30 28.04 39.43
CA THR A 78 -8.29 29.10 39.66
C THR A 78 -9.08 29.33 38.39
N PRO A 79 -10.43 29.21 38.40
CA PRO A 79 -11.25 29.51 37.26
C PRO A 79 -11.04 30.94 36.73
N ARG A 80 -10.89 31.09 35.42
CA ARG A 80 -10.65 32.39 34.77
C ARG A 80 -11.63 33.48 35.20
N GLY A 81 -12.91 33.12 35.30
CA GLY A 81 -13.96 34.08 35.70
C GLY A 81 -13.78 34.67 37.10
N LEU A 82 -13.13 33.94 38.03
CA LEU A 82 -12.82 34.49 39.37
C LEU A 82 -11.72 35.54 39.29
N VAL A 83 -10.67 35.30 38.51
CA VAL A 83 -9.57 36.26 38.32
C VAL A 83 -10.03 37.50 37.54
N GLU A 84 -10.89 37.33 36.53
CA GLU A 84 -11.51 38.46 35.82
C GLU A 84 -12.37 39.31 36.76
N ALA A 85 -13.12 38.70 37.67
CA ALA A 85 -13.87 39.43 38.71
C ALA A 85 -12.95 40.19 39.69
N GLU A 86 -11.78 39.64 40.02
CA GLU A 86 -10.76 40.35 40.82
C GLU A 86 -10.20 41.54 40.04
N PHE A 87 -9.96 41.42 38.75
CA PHE A 87 -9.49 42.52 37.90
C PHE A 87 -10.52 43.67 37.82
N ASP A 88 -11.82 43.36 37.82
CA ASP A 88 -12.90 44.36 37.74
C ASP A 88 -12.98 45.23 39.03
N ILE A 89 -12.61 44.67 40.19
CA ILE A 89 -12.63 45.42 41.44
C ILE A 89 -11.26 46.01 41.82
N ALA A 90 -10.20 45.64 41.07
CA ALA A 90 -8.83 46.06 41.33
C ALA A 90 -8.60 47.55 41.05
N GLU A 91 -7.72 48.18 41.83
CA GLU A 91 -7.10 49.43 41.49
C GLU A 91 -6.05 49.26 40.43
N GLN A 92 -6.09 50.09 39.41
CA GLN A 92 -5.13 49.99 38.31
C GLN A 92 -3.87 50.80 38.63
N TRP A 93 -2.74 50.13 38.81
CA TRP A 93 -1.43 50.75 38.98
C TRP A 93 -0.57 50.44 37.75
N GLY A 94 -0.63 51.33 36.75
CA GLY A 94 -0.03 51.02 35.46
C GLY A 94 -0.64 49.78 34.82
N THR A 95 0.20 48.74 34.58
CA THR A 95 -0.26 47.41 34.07
C THR A 95 -0.68 46.49 35.19
N LEU A 96 -0.33 46.83 36.46
CA LEU A 96 -0.63 46.02 37.63
C LEU A 96 -2.11 46.16 38.05
N ARG A 97 -2.57 45.20 38.83
CA ARG A 97 -3.91 45.15 39.43
C ARG A 97 -3.78 44.95 40.93
N PHE A 98 -4.05 45.99 41.70
CA PHE A 98 -4.06 45.93 43.15
C PHE A 98 -5.47 45.71 43.66
N VAL A 99 -5.70 44.62 44.39
CA VAL A 99 -6.98 44.30 45.01
C VAL A 99 -6.86 44.50 46.51
N PRO A 100 -7.39 45.60 47.03
CA PRO A 100 -7.35 45.85 48.46
C PRO A 100 -8.33 44.94 49.22
N ALA A 101 -7.95 44.48 50.42
CA ALA A 101 -8.72 43.57 51.24
C ALA A 101 -10.18 43.97 51.44
N ASN A 102 -10.47 45.26 51.56
CA ASN A 102 -11.83 45.78 51.77
C ASN A 102 -12.76 45.70 50.54
N ARG A 103 -12.24 45.32 49.36
CA ARG A 103 -13.01 45.10 48.11
C ARG A 103 -13.25 43.63 47.84
N LEU A 104 -12.56 42.72 48.49
CA LEU A 104 -12.76 41.29 48.31
C LEU A 104 -14.14 40.86 48.83
N PRO A 105 -14.92 40.05 48.07
CA PRO A 105 -16.16 39.46 48.56
C PRO A 105 -15.90 38.57 49.76
N GLN A 106 -16.77 38.63 50.80
CA GLN A 106 -16.65 37.79 52.01
C GLN A 106 -16.68 36.28 51.75
N THR A 107 -17.05 35.86 50.53
CA THR A 107 -17.10 34.47 50.05
C THR A 107 -15.86 34.07 49.27
N SER A 108 -14.90 34.96 49.03
CA SER A 108 -13.66 34.64 48.34
C SER A 108 -12.82 33.72 49.22
N ASP A 109 -12.26 32.67 48.59
CA ASP A 109 -11.22 31.86 49.22
C ASP A 109 -10.07 32.80 49.64
N PRO A 110 -9.70 32.88 50.95
CA PRO A 110 -8.71 33.86 51.41
C PRO A 110 -7.31 33.67 50.77
N GLY A 111 -7.15 32.69 49.92
CA GLY A 111 -5.84 32.34 49.35
C GLY A 111 -4.94 31.72 50.42
N TRP A 112 -3.63 31.81 50.16
CA TRP A 112 -2.65 31.42 51.20
C TRP A 112 -2.48 32.59 52.17
N VAL A 113 -2.64 32.31 53.47
CA VAL A 113 -2.45 33.28 54.55
C VAL A 113 -1.23 32.84 55.36
N ALA A 114 -0.25 33.75 55.52
CA ALA A 114 0.94 33.45 56.27
C ALA A 114 0.60 33.29 57.81
N GLU A 115 0.98 32.16 58.39
CA GLU A 115 0.93 31.98 59.80
C GLU A 115 1.87 32.98 60.51
N GLY A 116 1.34 33.77 61.52
CA GLY A 116 2.11 34.68 62.32
C GLY A 116 2.39 36.06 61.68
N TRP A 117 1.64 36.47 60.63
CA TRP A 117 1.66 37.86 60.18
C TRP A 117 0.69 38.69 61.03
N ASP A 118 1.21 39.68 61.80
CA ASP A 118 0.37 40.61 62.57
C ASP A 118 -0.32 41.58 61.64
N ALA A 119 -1.62 41.76 61.82
CA ALA A 119 -2.43 42.66 61.04
C ALA A 119 -1.88 44.10 61.09
N ALA A 120 -2.17 44.85 60.03
CA ALA A 120 -1.73 46.20 59.74
C ALA A 120 -1.70 47.11 60.97
N THR A 121 -0.64 47.86 61.10
CA THR A 121 -0.40 48.79 62.21
C THR A 121 -1.28 50.05 62.17
N GLY A 122 -2.27 50.13 61.28
CA GLY A 122 -3.19 51.27 61.13
C GLY A 122 -2.59 52.49 60.42
N GLU A 123 -1.37 52.34 59.83
CA GLU A 123 -0.81 53.39 58.96
C GLU A 123 -1.47 53.36 57.60
N PRO A 124 -1.68 54.50 56.95
CA PRO A 124 -2.40 54.59 55.68
C PRO A 124 -1.77 53.75 54.50
N ASP A 125 -0.47 53.48 54.53
CA ASP A 125 0.29 52.75 53.51
C ASP A 125 0.66 51.34 53.92
N SER A 126 0.10 50.82 55.09
CA SER A 126 0.37 49.45 55.48
C SER A 126 -0.28 48.44 54.58
N TRP A 127 0.38 47.27 54.34
CA TRP A 127 -0.14 46.12 53.62
C TRP A 127 -1.08 45.32 54.53
N ASP A 128 -2.31 45.08 54.06
CA ASP A 128 -3.22 44.13 54.70
C ASP A 128 -2.90 42.72 54.26
N PRO A 129 -2.88 41.69 55.13
CA PRO A 129 -2.61 40.30 54.74
C PRO A 129 -3.56 39.73 53.68
N GLN A 130 -4.69 40.37 53.42
CA GLN A 130 -5.63 40.02 52.37
C GLN A 130 -5.51 40.93 51.14
N ASP A 131 -4.62 41.92 51.14
CA ASP A 131 -4.32 42.69 49.92
C ASP A 131 -3.64 41.76 48.90
N THR A 132 -3.95 41.93 47.61
CA THR A 132 -3.37 41.14 46.54
C THR A 132 -2.86 42.05 45.42
N LEU A 133 -1.63 41.83 44.99
CA LEU A 133 -1.08 42.53 43.82
C LEU A 133 -0.80 41.55 42.68
N LEU A 134 -1.43 41.80 41.56
CA LEU A 134 -1.39 40.96 40.36
C LEU A 134 -0.71 41.70 39.23
N ALA A 135 0.22 41.06 38.58
CA ALA A 135 0.92 41.57 37.41
C ALA A 135 0.59 40.69 36.20
N PRO A 136 -0.47 40.98 35.44
CA PRO A 136 -0.83 40.22 34.26
C PRO A 136 0.22 40.41 33.15
N PHE A 137 0.49 39.36 32.41
CA PHE A 137 1.38 39.39 31.25
C PHE A 137 0.72 38.81 30.00
N TYR A 138 1.15 39.34 28.86
CA TYR A 138 0.49 39.14 27.57
C TYR A 138 1.51 38.70 26.54
N ASP A 139 1.05 38.07 25.48
CA ASP A 139 1.86 37.84 24.26
C ASP A 139 2.00 39.13 23.45
N VAL A 140 2.79 39.05 22.35
CA VAL A 140 3.00 40.18 21.41
C VAL A 140 1.73 40.63 20.70
N ALA A 141 0.69 39.81 20.67
CA ALA A 141 -0.61 40.12 20.10
C ALA A 141 -1.60 40.70 21.12
N GLY A 142 -1.18 40.85 22.39
CA GLY A 142 -2.02 41.33 23.47
C GLY A 142 -2.94 40.26 24.11
N LYS A 143 -2.73 38.97 23.79
CA LYS A 143 -3.49 37.88 24.41
C LYS A 143 -2.94 37.59 25.80
N TRP A 144 -3.83 37.52 26.77
CA TRP A 144 -3.47 37.20 28.17
C TRP A 144 -2.88 35.76 28.26
N LEU A 145 -1.67 35.66 28.83
CA LEU A 145 -0.95 34.39 28.97
C LEU A 145 -0.96 33.88 30.41
N GLY A 146 -1.08 34.78 31.39
CA GLY A 146 -1.01 34.47 32.81
C GLY A 146 -0.74 35.71 33.64
N MET A 147 -0.34 35.52 34.87
CA MET A 147 -0.02 36.61 35.80
C MET A 147 1.05 36.19 36.81
N ILE A 148 1.77 37.17 37.33
CA ILE A 148 2.53 37.04 38.58
C ILE A 148 1.66 37.60 39.68
N SER A 149 1.45 36.83 40.73
CA SER A 149 0.87 37.29 41.98
C SER A 149 1.97 37.43 43.05
N VAL A 150 1.96 38.54 43.77
CA VAL A 150 2.91 38.80 44.85
C VAL A 150 2.16 39.19 46.12
N ASP A 151 2.74 38.78 47.25
CA ASP A 151 2.12 39.02 48.53
C ASP A 151 3.17 39.28 49.62
N LEU A 152 2.73 39.93 50.70
CA LEU A 152 3.50 40.24 51.88
C LEU A 152 4.83 40.96 51.58
N PRO A 153 4.78 42.25 51.19
CA PRO A 153 6.00 43.04 50.99
C PRO A 153 6.88 43.01 52.25
N LEU A 154 8.18 42.77 52.08
CA LEU A 154 9.15 42.69 53.19
C LEU A 154 9.22 43.99 53.99
N SER A 155 8.83 45.11 53.41
CA SER A 155 8.72 46.41 54.08
C SER A 155 7.51 46.51 55.01
N GLY A 156 6.51 45.61 54.92
CA GLY A 156 5.20 45.71 55.51
C GLY A 156 4.32 46.84 54.99
N LYS A 157 4.75 47.54 53.95
CA LYS A 157 4.03 48.65 53.31
C LYS A 157 3.69 48.33 51.87
N ARG A 158 2.69 49.03 51.33
CA ARG A 158 2.35 48.94 49.91
C ARG A 158 3.56 49.28 49.03
N PRO A 159 3.77 48.58 47.93
CA PRO A 159 4.88 48.80 47.02
C PRO A 159 4.96 50.23 46.48
N ASP A 160 6.14 50.80 46.54
CA ASP A 160 6.41 52.13 45.95
C ASP A 160 6.47 52.04 44.41
N GLU A 161 6.53 53.23 43.76
CA GLU A 161 6.58 53.33 42.27
C GLU A 161 7.77 52.53 41.67
N MET A 162 8.90 52.41 42.38
CA MET A 162 10.05 51.66 41.90
C MET A 162 9.76 50.15 41.92
N GLN A 163 9.19 49.64 43.03
CA GLN A 163 8.80 48.24 43.19
C GLN A 163 7.71 47.86 42.17
N GLN A 164 6.73 48.73 41.94
CA GLN A 164 5.71 48.56 40.90
C GLN A 164 6.33 48.45 39.52
N GLY A 165 7.24 49.39 39.17
CA GLY A 165 7.94 49.37 37.86
C GLY A 165 8.80 48.12 37.67
N LEU A 166 9.48 47.63 38.73
CA LEU A 166 10.23 46.38 38.67
C LEU A 166 9.31 45.17 38.45
N LEU A 167 8.16 45.09 39.12
CA LEU A 167 7.21 44.01 38.95
C LEU A 167 6.62 43.99 37.52
N GLU A 168 6.32 45.17 36.96
CA GLU A 168 5.91 45.28 35.56
C GLU A 168 6.97 44.75 34.59
N VAL A 169 8.26 45.02 34.86
CA VAL A 169 9.36 44.49 34.03
C VAL A 169 9.43 42.96 34.17
N PHE A 170 9.29 42.38 35.36
CA PHE A 170 9.25 40.93 35.54
C PHE A 170 8.06 40.30 34.81
N ALA A 171 6.87 40.90 34.89
CA ALA A 171 5.69 40.43 34.18
C ALA A 171 5.89 40.44 32.66
N ASN A 172 6.44 41.52 32.11
CA ASN A 172 6.76 41.60 30.69
C ASN A 172 7.78 40.55 30.26
N GLN A 173 8.84 40.33 31.09
CA GLN A 173 9.83 39.30 30.82
C GLN A 173 9.23 37.89 30.88
N ALA A 174 8.33 37.62 31.81
CA ALA A 174 7.59 36.38 31.88
C ALA A 174 6.83 36.12 30.55
N GLY A 175 6.13 37.12 30.06
CA GLY A 175 5.41 37.05 28.80
C GLY A 175 6.32 36.74 27.60
N ILE A 176 7.46 37.43 27.49
CA ILE A 176 8.46 37.20 26.44
C ILE A 176 9.04 35.79 26.56
N ALA A 177 9.46 35.36 27.76
CA ALA A 177 10.07 34.06 27.97
C ALA A 177 9.12 32.90 27.66
N ILE A 178 7.87 32.99 28.10
CA ILE A 178 6.84 31.97 27.85
C ILE A 178 6.52 31.90 26.37
N ASN A 179 6.35 33.06 25.72
CA ASN A 179 6.08 33.08 24.27
C ASN A 179 7.26 32.50 23.48
N GLY A 180 8.49 32.86 23.83
CA GLY A 180 9.70 32.32 23.21
C GLY A 180 9.85 30.81 23.42
N ALA A 181 9.54 30.29 24.63
CA ALA A 181 9.55 28.86 24.91
C ALA A 181 8.48 28.11 24.11
N ARG A 182 7.24 28.63 24.05
CA ARG A 182 6.16 28.04 23.23
C ARG A 182 6.52 28.01 21.75
N GLN A 183 7.11 29.09 21.22
CA GLN A 183 7.56 29.13 19.83
C GLN A 183 8.68 28.11 19.54
N ARG A 184 9.67 27.99 20.45
CA ARG A 184 10.73 26.98 20.29
C ARG A 184 10.16 25.55 20.29
N LEU A 185 9.25 25.24 21.21
CA LEU A 185 8.61 23.93 21.25
C LEU A 185 7.80 23.63 19.97
N ALA A 186 7.01 24.60 19.51
CA ALA A 186 6.25 24.46 18.27
C ALA A 186 7.17 24.27 17.04
N LEU A 187 8.28 25.04 16.98
CA LEU A 187 9.25 24.89 15.90
C LEU A 187 9.98 23.53 15.96
N ALA A 188 10.38 23.08 17.14
CA ALA A 188 10.99 21.78 17.32
C ALA A 188 10.06 20.64 16.92
N GLU A 189 8.76 20.75 17.24
CA GLU A 189 7.74 19.80 16.77
C GLU A 189 7.59 19.80 15.25
N GLN A 190 7.52 20.98 14.62
CA GLN A 190 7.45 21.10 13.18
C GLN A 190 8.68 20.48 12.49
N ILE A 191 9.88 20.75 13.00
CA ILE A 191 11.13 20.16 12.46
C ILE A 191 11.10 18.64 12.59
N ARG A 192 10.69 18.10 13.74
CA ARG A 192 10.57 16.67 13.98
C ARG A 192 9.61 16.02 12.99
N LEU A 193 8.42 16.59 12.83
CA LEU A 193 7.40 16.06 11.93
C LEU A 193 7.85 16.14 10.46
N ALA A 194 8.42 17.27 10.04
CA ALA A 194 8.95 17.44 8.69
C ALA A 194 10.09 16.45 8.38
N ALA A 195 10.99 16.21 9.35
CA ALA A 195 12.07 15.23 9.19
C ALA A 195 11.51 13.80 9.05
N ALA A 196 10.50 13.44 9.83
CA ALA A 196 9.84 12.14 9.76
C ALA A 196 9.14 11.94 8.40
N VAL A 197 8.36 12.93 7.94
CA VAL A 197 7.70 12.89 6.62
C VAL A 197 8.75 12.74 5.52
N HIS A 198 9.83 13.52 5.56
CA HIS A 198 10.91 13.44 4.57
C HIS A 198 11.56 12.04 4.56
N THR A 199 11.83 11.47 5.75
CA THR A 199 12.43 10.14 5.86
C THR A 199 11.51 9.06 5.27
N VAL A 200 10.22 9.08 5.60
CA VAL A 200 9.22 8.16 5.04
C VAL A 200 9.11 8.33 3.53
N SER A 201 9.08 9.56 3.02
CA SER A 201 9.01 9.84 1.58
C SER A 201 10.23 9.28 0.83
N ARG A 202 11.44 9.49 1.37
CA ARG A 202 12.69 8.97 0.79
C ARG A 202 12.70 7.44 0.76
N ILE A 203 12.41 6.78 1.89
CA ILE A 203 12.35 5.32 1.97
C ILE A 203 11.33 4.75 0.97
N SER A 204 10.16 5.38 0.91
CA SER A 204 9.08 4.98 0.00
C SER A 204 9.46 5.07 -1.47
N GLN A 205 10.37 5.98 -1.84
CA GLN A 205 10.86 6.12 -3.22
C GLN A 205 12.02 5.16 -3.56
N GLU A 206 12.85 4.81 -2.58
CA GLU A 206 14.01 3.94 -2.76
C GLU A 206 13.64 2.45 -2.83
N VAL A 207 12.57 2.03 -2.12
CA VAL A 207 12.18 0.62 -2.00
C VAL A 207 11.10 0.27 -3.02
N LEU A 208 11.47 -0.55 -4.01
CA LEU A 208 10.58 -0.95 -5.11
C LEU A 208 9.64 -2.12 -4.77
N ASP A 209 9.81 -2.77 -3.63
CA ASP A 209 8.94 -3.85 -3.17
C ASP A 209 7.95 -3.31 -2.13
N PRO A 210 6.62 -3.43 -2.35
CA PRO A 210 5.62 -2.87 -1.45
C PRO A 210 5.71 -3.39 -0.01
N ALA A 211 6.02 -4.69 0.17
CA ALA A 211 6.12 -5.28 1.49
C ALA A 211 7.32 -4.73 2.27
N ARG A 212 8.47 -4.67 1.62
CA ARG A 212 9.69 -4.07 2.22
C ARG A 212 9.54 -2.58 2.47
N ALA A 213 8.83 -1.85 1.60
CA ALA A 213 8.57 -0.44 1.80
C ALA A 213 7.72 -0.21 3.05
N VAL A 214 6.68 -1.02 3.27
CA VAL A 214 5.85 -0.97 4.48
C VAL A 214 6.67 -1.28 5.73
N GLU A 215 7.51 -2.31 5.72
CA GLU A 215 8.37 -2.64 6.86
C GLU A 215 9.38 -1.53 7.17
N ALA A 216 10.00 -0.95 6.16
CA ALA A 216 11.05 0.06 6.32
C ALA A 216 10.53 1.41 6.86
N VAL A 217 9.24 1.74 6.66
CA VAL A 217 8.65 3.00 7.15
C VAL A 217 8.13 2.90 8.59
N VAL A 218 8.00 1.71 9.16
CA VAL A 218 7.42 1.48 10.50
C VAL A 218 8.16 2.27 11.57
N GLU A 219 9.46 2.10 11.68
CA GLU A 219 10.30 2.77 12.69
C GLU A 219 10.29 4.30 12.52
N PRO A 220 10.56 4.88 11.33
CA PRO A 220 10.48 6.32 11.13
C PRO A 220 9.12 6.95 11.44
N VAL A 221 8.02 6.25 11.15
CA VAL A 221 6.67 6.72 11.49
C VAL A 221 6.48 6.71 13.00
N LEU A 222 6.89 5.62 13.66
CA LEU A 222 6.73 5.44 15.11
C LEU A 222 7.53 6.48 15.88
N GLU A 223 8.81 6.68 15.56
CA GLU A 223 9.67 7.71 16.16
C GLU A 223 9.17 9.12 15.84
N GLY A 224 8.86 9.38 14.57
CA GLY A 224 8.41 10.68 14.11
C GLY A 224 7.12 11.14 14.77
N LEU A 225 6.21 10.24 15.05
CA LEU A 225 4.92 10.54 15.68
C LEU A 225 4.90 10.20 17.19
N LYS A 226 6.04 9.82 17.80
CA LYS A 226 6.13 9.44 19.23
C LYS A 226 5.07 8.40 19.62
N GLY A 227 4.86 7.40 18.75
CA GLY A 227 3.93 6.32 19.04
C GLY A 227 4.56 5.25 19.94
N SER A 228 3.75 4.53 20.71
CA SER A 228 4.16 3.35 21.48
C SER A 228 4.01 2.05 20.69
N ALA A 229 3.10 2.02 19.73
CA ALA A 229 2.90 0.91 18.82
C ALA A 229 2.34 1.40 17.47
N ILE A 230 2.59 0.63 16.42
CA ILE A 230 2.08 0.91 15.08
C ILE A 230 1.59 -0.38 14.42
N TRP A 231 0.48 -0.29 13.70
CA TRP A 231 -0.03 -1.31 12.84
C TRP A 231 -0.19 -0.75 11.43
N VAL A 232 0.60 -1.25 10.50
CA VAL A 232 0.55 -0.88 9.09
C VAL A 232 -0.03 -2.05 8.32
N ARG A 233 -1.07 -1.80 7.53
CA ARG A 233 -1.69 -2.82 6.68
C ARG A 233 -2.00 -2.25 5.31
N THR A 234 -1.64 -2.99 4.26
CA THR A 234 -2.10 -2.74 2.89
C THR A 234 -3.27 -3.65 2.56
N PHE A 235 -4.19 -3.16 1.74
CA PHE A 235 -5.29 -3.98 1.23
C PHE A 235 -4.81 -4.79 0.03
N GLY A 236 -5.16 -6.09 0.01
CA GLY A 236 -4.83 -6.97 -1.12
C GLY A 236 -5.51 -6.52 -2.41
N HIS A 237 -4.85 -6.77 -3.54
CA HIS A 237 -5.37 -6.59 -4.90
C HIS A 237 -5.24 -7.93 -5.63
N GLU A 238 -5.94 -8.13 -6.75
CA GLU A 238 -6.03 -9.41 -7.49
C GLU A 238 -4.71 -10.16 -7.71
N ASN A 239 -3.57 -9.45 -7.75
CA ASN A 239 -2.23 -10.02 -7.96
C ASN A 239 -1.20 -9.64 -6.88
N ASP A 240 -1.66 -9.09 -5.74
CA ASP A 240 -0.77 -8.60 -4.70
C ASP A 240 -1.40 -8.85 -3.32
N PRO A 241 -0.86 -9.78 -2.51
CA PRO A 241 -1.44 -10.11 -1.21
C PRO A 241 -1.39 -8.91 -0.27
N ALA A 242 -2.31 -8.86 0.70
CA ALA A 242 -2.26 -7.87 1.76
C ALA A 242 -0.97 -8.02 2.57
N VAL A 243 -0.28 -6.91 2.81
CA VAL A 243 0.89 -6.84 3.68
C VAL A 243 0.42 -6.36 5.05
N ASP A 244 0.79 -7.08 6.09
CA ASP A 244 0.42 -6.79 7.47
C ASP A 244 1.69 -6.72 8.33
N SER A 245 1.94 -5.57 8.94
CA SER A 245 3.09 -5.36 9.82
C SER A 245 2.61 -4.68 11.11
N VAL A 246 2.80 -5.36 12.23
CA VAL A 246 2.48 -4.85 13.56
C VAL A 246 3.77 -4.81 14.37
N VAL A 247 4.14 -3.63 14.84
CA VAL A 247 5.31 -3.43 15.70
C VAL A 247 4.87 -2.69 16.96
N ALA A 248 5.20 -3.25 18.13
CA ALA A 248 5.01 -2.60 19.42
C ALA A 248 6.36 -2.40 20.10
N HIS A 249 6.63 -1.18 20.56
CA HIS A 249 7.88 -0.84 21.28
C HIS A 249 8.01 -1.55 22.64
N SER A 250 6.91 -2.07 23.19
CA SER A 250 6.87 -2.71 24.51
C SER A 250 7.39 -4.17 24.56
N GLY A 251 7.99 -4.68 23.49
CA GLY A 251 8.58 -6.05 23.48
C GLY A 251 7.57 -7.20 23.60
N GLN A 252 6.29 -6.93 23.60
CA GLN A 252 5.23 -7.94 23.58
C GLN A 252 4.84 -8.19 22.13
N GLY A 253 5.03 -9.42 21.70
CA GLY A 253 4.98 -9.96 20.35
C GLY A 253 3.88 -9.44 19.41
N THR A 254 4.04 -9.76 18.14
CA THR A 254 3.09 -9.51 17.06
C THR A 254 1.70 -10.07 17.40
N ALA A 255 0.78 -9.22 17.84
CA ALA A 255 -0.60 -9.62 18.02
C ALA A 255 -1.31 -9.59 16.67
N THR A 256 -1.91 -10.70 16.29
CA THR A 256 -2.76 -10.77 15.10
C THR A 256 -4.10 -10.11 15.41
N ALA A 257 -4.47 -9.08 14.65
CA ALA A 257 -5.75 -8.42 14.83
C ALA A 257 -6.91 -9.38 14.45
N PRO A 258 -7.98 -9.45 15.27
CA PRO A 258 -9.17 -10.21 14.92
C PRO A 258 -9.77 -9.74 13.58
N ALA A 259 -10.38 -10.66 12.83
CA ALA A 259 -10.97 -10.35 11.52
C ALA A 259 -11.99 -9.20 11.57
N GLU A 260 -12.76 -9.09 12.66
CA GLU A 260 -13.71 -8.02 12.89
C GLU A 260 -13.04 -6.65 12.99
N VAL A 261 -11.92 -6.56 13.72
CA VAL A 261 -11.12 -5.33 13.86
C VAL A 261 -10.50 -4.96 12.51
N VAL A 262 -9.97 -5.93 11.79
CA VAL A 262 -9.40 -5.73 10.44
C VAL A 262 -10.41 -5.09 9.51
N GLU A 263 -11.62 -5.65 9.44
CA GLU A 263 -12.68 -5.16 8.55
C GLU A 263 -13.22 -3.80 9.00
N LEU A 264 -13.34 -3.57 10.31
CA LEU A 264 -13.70 -2.29 10.86
C LEU A 264 -12.70 -1.20 10.47
N VAL A 265 -11.42 -1.42 10.76
CA VAL A 265 -10.34 -0.45 10.47
C VAL A 265 -10.24 -0.18 8.97
N ARG A 266 -10.47 -1.19 8.11
CA ARG A 266 -10.53 -1.00 6.66
C ARG A 266 -11.63 -0.02 6.26
N ARG A 267 -12.84 -0.18 6.78
CA ARG A 267 -13.97 0.72 6.49
C ARG A 267 -13.71 2.15 6.99
N VAL A 268 -13.15 2.28 8.20
CA VAL A 268 -12.80 3.58 8.77
C VAL A 268 -11.71 4.25 7.94
N ALA A 269 -10.66 3.53 7.54
CA ALA A 269 -9.60 4.07 6.70
C ALA A 269 -10.13 4.58 5.34
N GLN A 270 -11.07 3.86 4.72
CA GLN A 270 -11.74 4.30 3.50
C GLN A 270 -12.58 5.58 3.69
N ARG A 271 -13.24 5.73 4.84
CA ARG A 271 -13.96 6.96 5.21
C ARG A 271 -12.98 8.12 5.41
N CYS A 272 -11.90 7.89 6.16
CA CYS A 272 -10.83 8.86 6.37
C CYS A 272 -10.22 9.33 5.05
N TRP A 273 -9.96 8.41 4.11
CA TRP A 273 -9.42 8.74 2.79
C TRP A 273 -10.34 9.66 2.00
N ARG A 274 -11.64 9.33 1.94
CA ARG A 274 -12.65 10.15 1.26
C ARG A 274 -12.79 11.54 1.86
N GLN A 275 -12.74 11.64 3.19
CA GLN A 275 -12.85 12.91 3.93
C GLN A 275 -11.51 13.65 4.05
N ARG A 276 -10.39 13.05 3.60
CA ARG A 276 -9.03 13.59 3.71
C ARG A 276 -8.64 13.93 5.14
N THR A 277 -8.99 13.08 6.09
CA THR A 277 -8.73 13.25 7.52
C THR A 277 -8.11 12.00 8.14
N ALA A 278 -7.48 12.14 9.29
CA ALA A 278 -7.13 11.05 10.17
C ALA A 278 -8.16 10.93 11.30
N ALA A 279 -8.43 9.73 11.77
CA ALA A 279 -9.29 9.51 12.92
C ALA A 279 -8.44 9.38 14.19
N MET A 280 -8.62 10.30 15.15
CA MET A 280 -7.98 10.24 16.45
C MET A 280 -8.96 9.64 17.45
N VAL A 281 -8.79 8.35 17.77
CA VAL A 281 -9.71 7.56 18.61
C VAL A 281 -9.25 7.58 20.05
N ARG A 282 -10.11 8.07 20.96
CA ARG A 282 -9.89 8.09 22.40
C ARG A 282 -11.20 7.93 23.18
N SER A 283 -11.11 7.56 24.44
CA SER A 283 -12.28 7.46 25.31
C SER A 283 -12.90 8.83 25.58
N GLY A 284 -14.23 8.95 25.46
CA GLY A 284 -14.96 10.17 25.76
C GLY A 284 -14.84 11.31 24.75
N ALA A 285 -14.20 11.08 23.57
CA ALA A 285 -14.12 12.08 22.53
C ALA A 285 -15.39 12.15 21.68
N SER A 286 -15.67 13.33 21.16
CA SER A 286 -16.69 13.56 20.14
C SER A 286 -16.03 13.49 18.76
N TYR A 287 -16.68 12.84 17.80
CA TYR A 287 -16.17 12.64 16.43
C TYR A 287 -17.02 13.37 15.40
N PRO A 288 -16.44 13.80 14.26
CA PRO A 288 -17.21 14.33 13.14
C PRO A 288 -18.28 13.33 12.70
N GLU A 289 -19.45 13.84 12.34
CA GLU A 289 -20.59 13.03 11.92
C GLU A 289 -20.21 12.11 10.74
N GLY A 290 -20.52 10.83 10.85
CA GLY A 290 -20.24 9.82 9.83
C GLY A 290 -18.79 9.30 9.76
N LEU A 291 -17.88 9.79 10.63
CA LEU A 291 -16.51 9.28 10.68
C LEU A 291 -16.42 8.00 11.52
N LEU A 292 -16.89 8.05 12.76
CA LEU A 292 -16.86 6.94 13.73
C LEU A 292 -18.17 6.91 14.53
N THR A 293 -18.60 5.71 14.90
CA THR A 293 -19.68 5.48 15.87
C THR A 293 -19.09 5.07 17.22
N ASP A 294 -19.83 5.26 18.31
CA ASP A 294 -19.39 4.88 19.67
C ASP A 294 -19.02 3.39 19.77
N GLN A 295 -19.75 2.53 19.05
CA GLN A 295 -19.47 1.09 18.99
C GLN A 295 -18.12 0.83 18.29
N GLU A 296 -17.84 1.49 17.16
CA GLU A 296 -16.57 1.37 16.45
C GLU A 296 -15.39 1.84 17.30
N VAL A 297 -15.57 2.96 18.02
CA VAL A 297 -14.60 3.47 19.00
C VAL A 297 -14.32 2.45 20.08
N GLY A 298 -15.36 1.85 20.67
CA GLY A 298 -15.23 0.84 21.71
C GLY A 298 -14.43 -0.39 21.24
N ILE A 299 -14.68 -0.87 20.03
CA ILE A 299 -13.95 -2.02 19.44
C ILE A 299 -12.47 -1.65 19.22
N MET A 300 -12.19 -0.46 18.67
CA MET A 300 -10.81 -0.02 18.40
C MET A 300 -10.02 0.17 19.69
N LEU A 301 -10.59 0.83 20.70
CA LEU A 301 -9.94 1.03 22.01
C LEU A 301 -9.77 -0.29 22.77
N GLY A 302 -10.73 -1.20 22.69
CA GLY A 302 -10.63 -2.54 23.29
C GLY A 302 -9.46 -3.34 22.70
N PHE A 303 -9.23 -3.26 21.41
CA PHE A 303 -8.08 -3.90 20.75
C PHE A 303 -6.76 -3.24 21.19
N THR A 304 -6.69 -1.91 21.22
CA THR A 304 -5.46 -1.18 21.54
C THR A 304 -5.08 -1.21 23.02
N ALA A 305 -6.03 -1.45 23.91
CA ALA A 305 -5.76 -1.67 25.33
C ALA A 305 -4.81 -2.86 25.56
N SER A 306 -4.81 -3.86 24.67
CA SER A 306 -3.86 -4.99 24.71
C SER A 306 -2.40 -4.57 24.46
N PHE A 307 -2.15 -3.37 23.94
CA PHE A 307 -0.82 -2.79 23.66
C PHE A 307 -0.49 -1.58 24.55
N SER A 308 -1.13 -1.44 25.70
CA SER A 308 -0.99 -0.29 26.59
C SER A 308 -1.36 1.06 25.94
N GLY A 309 -2.15 1.04 24.87
CA GLY A 309 -2.59 2.23 24.16
C GLY A 309 -3.77 2.91 24.84
N GLY A 310 -3.66 4.23 25.12
CA GLY A 310 -4.75 5.08 25.60
C GLY A 310 -5.49 5.81 24.49
N ALA A 311 -4.82 6.06 23.39
CA ALA A 311 -5.35 6.71 22.19
C ALA A 311 -4.78 6.08 20.91
N VAL A 312 -5.56 6.12 19.83
CA VAL A 312 -5.13 5.62 18.52
C VAL A 312 -5.38 6.68 17.46
N MET A 313 -4.38 6.93 16.64
CA MET A 313 -4.52 7.68 15.41
C MET A 313 -4.56 6.72 14.23
N LEU A 314 -5.61 6.78 13.43
CA LEU A 314 -5.76 6.03 12.20
C LEU A 314 -5.64 6.96 11.01
N ALA A 315 -4.55 6.84 10.26
CA ALA A 315 -4.33 7.54 9.01
C ALA A 315 -4.45 6.57 7.82
N PRO A 316 -5.17 6.93 6.76
CA PRO A 316 -5.29 6.09 5.58
C PRO A 316 -4.01 6.12 4.74
N ILE A 317 -3.65 4.99 4.14
CA ILE A 317 -2.65 4.89 3.07
C ILE A 317 -3.41 4.91 1.74
N GLY A 318 -3.02 5.78 0.81
CA GLY A 318 -3.69 5.82 -0.48
C GLY A 318 -3.01 6.69 -1.53
N ALA A 319 -3.47 6.55 -2.77
CA ALA A 319 -3.01 7.34 -3.91
C ALA A 319 -4.18 7.62 -4.86
N ALA A 320 -4.21 8.79 -5.47
CA ALA A 320 -5.30 9.24 -6.34
C ALA A 320 -6.67 9.12 -5.65
N SER A 321 -7.56 8.28 -6.17
CA SER A 321 -8.90 8.04 -5.61
C SER A 321 -8.98 6.79 -4.74
N GLU A 322 -7.91 6.01 -4.61
CA GLU A 322 -7.94 4.69 -3.98
C GLU A 322 -7.29 4.71 -2.59
N CYS A 323 -8.00 4.11 -1.62
CA CYS A 323 -7.46 3.80 -0.30
C CYS A 323 -6.82 2.40 -0.37
N LEU A 324 -5.52 2.34 -0.17
CA LEU A 324 -4.69 1.15 -0.34
C LEU A 324 -4.35 0.45 0.97
N GLY A 325 -4.63 1.11 2.11
CA GLY A 325 -4.27 0.58 3.41
C GLY A 325 -4.48 1.59 4.53
N HIS A 326 -3.84 1.34 5.68
CA HIS A 326 -3.87 2.23 6.83
C HIS A 326 -2.58 2.16 7.66
N LEU A 327 -2.35 3.24 8.40
CA LEU A 327 -1.43 3.37 9.53
C LEU A 327 -2.29 3.55 10.77
N ALA A 328 -2.24 2.63 11.72
CA ALA A 328 -2.84 2.80 13.03
C ALA A 328 -1.72 2.92 14.07
N ILE A 329 -1.63 4.08 14.71
CA ILE A 329 -0.55 4.40 15.65
C ILE A 329 -1.17 4.57 17.03
N ALA A 330 -0.71 3.79 17.99
CA ALA A 330 -1.14 3.88 19.39
C ALA A 330 -0.17 4.75 20.20
N ARG A 331 -0.73 5.46 21.20
CA ARG A 331 0.02 6.25 22.17
C ARG A 331 -0.47 5.89 23.58
N SER A 332 0.43 5.90 24.56
CA SER A 332 0.09 5.65 25.96
C SER A 332 -0.90 6.69 26.49
N ALA A 333 -1.75 6.30 27.44
CA ALA A 333 -2.68 7.21 28.10
C ALA A 333 -1.99 8.32 28.92
N GLN A 334 -0.70 8.16 29.23
CA GLN A 334 0.12 9.15 29.96
C GLN A 334 0.73 10.20 29.01
N GLU A 335 0.73 9.94 27.71
CA GLU A 335 1.25 10.85 26.69
C GLU A 335 0.21 11.91 26.30
N PRO A 336 0.65 13.10 25.83
CA PRO A 336 -0.25 14.12 25.34
C PRO A 336 -1.13 13.62 24.19
N GLU A 337 -2.29 14.25 24.04
CA GLU A 337 -3.16 13.99 22.88
C GLU A 337 -2.45 14.29 21.56
N TRP A 338 -2.93 13.63 20.49
CA TRP A 338 -2.45 13.90 19.13
C TRP A 338 -2.77 15.33 18.73
N SER A 339 -1.78 16.04 18.19
CA SER A 339 -1.98 17.38 17.62
C SER A 339 -2.48 17.29 16.16
N ASP A 340 -3.14 18.35 15.68
CA ASP A 340 -3.55 18.47 14.28
C ASP A 340 -2.34 18.40 13.34
N ALA A 341 -1.17 18.89 13.77
CA ALA A 341 0.07 18.82 13.01
C ALA A 341 0.56 17.37 12.87
N GLU A 342 0.47 16.56 13.91
CA GLU A 342 0.80 15.13 13.87
C GLU A 342 -0.17 14.36 12.96
N ALA A 343 -1.46 14.67 13.04
CA ALA A 343 -2.46 14.09 12.14
C ALA A 343 -2.21 14.45 10.67
N ALA A 344 -1.85 15.69 10.38
CA ALA A 344 -1.49 16.14 9.04
C ALA A 344 -0.23 15.43 8.53
N ALA A 345 0.80 15.29 9.35
CA ALA A 345 2.02 14.54 9.02
C ALA A 345 1.73 13.06 8.73
N ALA A 346 0.89 12.41 9.54
CA ALA A 346 0.48 11.02 9.32
C ALA A 346 -0.27 10.83 7.98
N LEU A 347 -1.13 11.78 7.62
CA LEU A 347 -1.82 11.78 6.33
C LEU A 347 -0.86 11.96 5.14
N GLU A 348 0.16 12.80 5.28
CA GLU A 348 1.17 13.00 4.27
C GLU A 348 2.03 11.75 4.08
N MET A 349 2.48 11.13 5.19
CA MET A 349 3.18 9.84 5.17
C MET A 349 2.33 8.76 4.49
N GLY A 350 1.04 8.67 4.82
CA GLY A 350 0.12 7.71 4.21
C GLY A 350 -0.04 7.89 2.71
N ARG A 351 -0.03 9.13 2.20
CA ARG A 351 -0.04 9.44 0.77
C ARG A 351 1.28 9.05 0.08
N ASP A 352 2.40 9.29 0.72
CA ASP A 352 3.72 8.95 0.16
C ASP A 352 3.90 7.44 0.06
N ILE A 353 3.54 6.71 1.10
CA ILE A 353 3.51 5.24 1.10
C ILE A 353 2.55 4.73 0.01
N GLY A 354 1.35 5.32 -0.10
CA GLY A 354 0.38 4.95 -1.13
C GLY A 354 0.90 5.13 -2.54
N ARG A 355 1.57 6.26 -2.82
CA ARG A 355 2.23 6.51 -4.12
C ARG A 355 3.32 5.48 -4.42
N ALA A 356 4.12 5.13 -3.42
CA ALA A 356 5.16 4.11 -3.58
C ALA A 356 4.58 2.75 -3.91
N ILE A 357 3.49 2.34 -3.25
CA ILE A 357 2.78 1.08 -3.53
C ILE A 357 2.28 1.04 -4.97
N VAL A 358 1.63 2.12 -5.44
CA VAL A 358 1.14 2.20 -6.83
C VAL A 358 2.29 2.12 -7.83
N ASN A 359 3.37 2.87 -7.60
CA ASN A 359 4.54 2.86 -8.48
C ASN A 359 5.20 1.47 -8.54
N ALA A 360 5.34 0.80 -7.38
CA ALA A 360 5.89 -0.55 -7.33
C ALA A 360 5.00 -1.58 -8.07
N ARG A 361 3.67 -1.46 -7.97
CA ARG A 361 2.71 -2.29 -8.74
C ARG A 361 2.84 -2.06 -10.24
N LEU A 362 2.93 -0.81 -10.67
CA LEU A 362 3.11 -0.45 -12.09
C LEU A 362 4.43 -1.01 -12.66
N LEU A 363 5.54 -0.87 -11.94
CA LEU A 363 6.83 -1.43 -12.34
C LEU A 363 6.81 -2.95 -12.43
N LYS A 364 6.12 -3.62 -11.50
CA LYS A 364 5.95 -5.08 -11.53
C LYS A 364 5.11 -5.53 -12.74
N LEU A 365 4.06 -4.79 -13.07
CA LEU A 365 3.24 -5.05 -14.26
C LEU A 365 4.04 -4.83 -15.53
N GLU A 366 4.76 -3.72 -15.64
CA GLU A 366 5.62 -3.42 -16.79
C GLU A 366 6.65 -4.53 -17.05
N ARG A 367 7.36 -4.97 -16.00
CA ARG A 367 8.31 -6.09 -16.10
C ARG A 367 7.66 -7.36 -16.62
N ARG A 368 6.47 -7.72 -16.11
CA ARG A 368 5.74 -8.89 -16.58
C ARG A 368 5.38 -8.78 -18.06
N LEU A 369 4.89 -7.62 -18.50
CA LEU A 369 4.57 -7.37 -19.91
C LEU A 369 5.80 -7.44 -20.81
N VAL A 370 6.93 -6.87 -20.38
CA VAL A 370 8.21 -6.94 -21.09
C VAL A 370 8.69 -8.39 -21.22
N ASP A 371 8.59 -9.17 -20.14
CA ASP A 371 9.01 -10.58 -20.17
C ASP A 371 8.10 -11.42 -21.07
N GLN A 372 6.78 -11.21 -21.03
CA GLN A 372 5.83 -11.85 -21.94
C GLN A 372 6.12 -11.48 -23.40
N PHE A 373 6.39 -10.20 -23.67
CA PHE A 373 6.75 -9.74 -25.01
C PHE A 373 8.04 -10.41 -25.50
N ARG A 374 9.09 -10.45 -24.65
CA ARG A 374 10.35 -11.12 -25.00
C ARG A 374 10.19 -12.61 -25.26
N GLN A 375 9.36 -13.30 -24.48
CA GLN A 375 9.06 -14.72 -24.71
C GLN A 375 8.35 -14.92 -26.05
N SER A 376 7.35 -14.10 -26.36
CA SER A 376 6.64 -14.14 -27.64
C SER A 376 7.58 -13.86 -28.83
N ASP A 377 8.44 -12.86 -28.71
CA ASP A 377 9.41 -12.48 -29.75
C ASP A 377 10.44 -13.60 -30.02
N ARG A 378 10.96 -14.23 -28.94
CA ARG A 378 11.86 -15.39 -29.07
C ARG A 378 11.17 -16.57 -29.76
N ALA A 379 9.92 -16.87 -29.40
CA ALA A 379 9.15 -17.94 -30.02
C ALA A 379 8.95 -17.69 -31.53
N LYS A 380 8.60 -16.45 -31.91
CA LYS A 380 8.48 -16.03 -33.30
C LYS A 380 9.81 -16.18 -34.04
N THR A 381 10.91 -15.72 -33.47
CA THR A 381 12.25 -15.80 -34.11
C THR A 381 12.67 -17.26 -34.30
N SER A 382 12.45 -18.13 -33.31
CA SER A 382 12.72 -19.57 -33.43
C SER A 382 11.89 -20.22 -34.53
N LEU A 383 10.60 -19.88 -34.61
CA LEU A 383 9.71 -20.35 -35.66
C LEU A 383 10.26 -19.97 -37.07
N PHE A 384 10.61 -18.70 -37.28
CA PHE A 384 11.17 -18.26 -38.57
C PHE A 384 12.47 -18.97 -38.93
N ALA A 385 13.36 -19.20 -37.96
CA ALA A 385 14.60 -19.94 -38.19
C ALA A 385 14.31 -21.38 -38.63
N THR A 386 13.37 -22.07 -37.98
CA THR A 386 12.95 -23.43 -38.31
C THR A 386 12.30 -23.49 -39.71
N VAL A 387 11.39 -22.56 -40.02
CA VAL A 387 10.75 -22.45 -41.36
C VAL A 387 11.80 -22.29 -42.45
N ALA A 388 12.74 -21.35 -42.24
CA ALA A 388 13.81 -21.12 -43.23
C ALA A 388 14.64 -22.39 -43.48
N HIS A 389 14.96 -23.14 -42.42
CA HIS A 389 15.69 -24.40 -42.54
C HIS A 389 14.89 -25.49 -43.29
N GLU A 390 13.60 -25.67 -42.93
CA GLU A 390 12.72 -26.66 -43.58
C GLU A 390 12.38 -26.33 -45.04
N LEU A 391 12.38 -25.04 -45.43
CA LEU A 391 12.26 -24.63 -46.82
C LEU A 391 13.56 -24.84 -47.62
N LYS A 392 14.73 -24.58 -46.98
CA LYS A 392 16.03 -24.69 -47.64
C LYS A 392 16.36 -26.14 -48.01
N ASN A 393 16.03 -27.10 -47.16
CA ASN A 393 16.37 -28.51 -47.35
C ASN A 393 15.81 -29.10 -48.65
N PRO A 394 14.49 -29.10 -48.93
CA PRO A 394 13.92 -29.61 -50.17
C PRO A 394 14.37 -28.79 -51.39
N LEU A 395 14.55 -27.46 -51.24
CA LEU A 395 15.05 -26.61 -52.32
C LEU A 395 16.48 -27.01 -52.73
N THR A 396 17.36 -27.24 -51.77
CA THR A 396 18.74 -27.70 -52.04
C THR A 396 18.74 -29.04 -52.76
N SER A 397 17.83 -29.97 -52.36
CA SER A 397 17.69 -31.26 -53.08
C SER A 397 17.23 -31.08 -54.53
N ILE A 398 16.24 -30.22 -54.75
CA ILE A 398 15.74 -29.91 -56.12
C ILE A 398 16.87 -29.35 -57.00
N VAL A 399 17.60 -28.34 -56.46
CA VAL A 399 18.72 -27.71 -57.20
C VAL A 399 19.82 -28.71 -57.48
N GLY A 400 20.21 -29.54 -56.49
CA GLY A 400 21.25 -30.57 -56.67
C GLY A 400 20.90 -31.59 -57.75
N HIS A 401 19.63 -32.07 -57.78
CA HIS A 401 19.19 -32.99 -58.83
C HIS A 401 19.07 -32.31 -60.18
N LEU A 402 18.74 -31.04 -60.30
CA LEU A 402 18.74 -30.26 -61.48
C LEU A 402 20.17 -30.12 -62.08
N GLU A 403 21.17 -29.84 -61.17
CA GLU A 403 22.58 -29.76 -61.55
C GLU A 403 23.09 -31.12 -62.07
N LEU A 404 22.75 -32.22 -61.37
CA LEU A 404 23.10 -33.57 -61.83
C LEU A 404 22.55 -33.89 -63.25
N LEU A 405 21.28 -33.59 -63.49
CA LEU A 405 20.65 -33.78 -64.81
C LEU A 405 21.31 -32.91 -65.88
N ARG A 406 21.83 -31.75 -65.56
CA ARG A 406 22.47 -30.85 -66.51
C ARG A 406 23.90 -31.27 -66.81
N ASP A 407 24.66 -31.73 -65.83
CA ASP A 407 26.11 -31.92 -65.95
C ASP A 407 26.52 -33.37 -66.25
N ASP A 408 25.63 -34.38 -66.04
CA ASP A 408 25.86 -35.81 -66.35
C ASP A 408 24.75 -36.41 -67.17
N PRO A 409 24.98 -36.63 -68.48
CA PRO A 409 24.02 -37.25 -69.43
C PRO A 409 23.66 -38.73 -69.08
N GLN A 410 24.41 -39.38 -68.17
CA GLN A 410 24.13 -40.75 -67.73
C GLN A 410 23.29 -40.80 -66.43
N THR A 411 22.97 -39.67 -65.84
CA THR A 411 22.09 -39.59 -64.65
C THR A 411 20.72 -40.16 -64.97
N ASP A 412 20.20 -41.03 -64.08
CA ASP A 412 18.82 -41.53 -64.23
C ASP A 412 17.85 -40.33 -64.06
N SER A 413 17.31 -39.91 -65.23
CA SER A 413 16.43 -38.77 -65.37
C SER A 413 15.10 -38.98 -64.62
N ASP A 414 14.55 -40.21 -64.74
CA ASP A 414 13.25 -40.51 -64.10
C ASP A 414 13.36 -40.53 -62.60
N TRP A 415 14.47 -41.06 -62.04
CA TRP A 415 14.72 -41.03 -60.61
C TRP A 415 14.92 -39.59 -60.11
N SER A 416 15.73 -38.79 -60.78
CA SER A 416 16.01 -37.41 -60.44
C SER A 416 14.74 -36.54 -60.51
N LEU A 417 13.95 -36.66 -61.53
CA LEU A 417 12.66 -35.99 -61.68
C LEU A 417 11.68 -36.40 -60.60
N GLY A 418 11.64 -37.69 -60.24
CA GLY A 418 10.82 -38.20 -59.14
C GLY A 418 11.23 -37.62 -57.80
N VAL A 419 12.54 -37.41 -57.51
CA VAL A 419 13.02 -36.75 -56.30
C VAL A 419 12.61 -35.29 -56.29
N MET A 420 12.77 -34.58 -57.40
CA MET A 420 12.37 -33.16 -57.51
C MET A 420 10.86 -32.99 -57.33
N GLU A 421 10.04 -33.86 -57.91
CA GLU A 421 8.58 -33.81 -57.75
C GLU A 421 8.16 -34.04 -56.34
N ARG A 422 8.71 -35.02 -55.62
CA ARG A 422 8.43 -35.26 -54.20
C ARG A 422 8.80 -34.05 -53.33
N ASN A 423 9.96 -33.42 -53.56
CA ASN A 423 10.40 -32.26 -52.79
C ASN A 423 9.55 -31.01 -53.13
N THR A 424 9.09 -30.85 -54.39
CA THR A 424 8.17 -29.77 -54.77
C THR A 424 6.82 -29.92 -54.08
N ARG A 425 6.24 -31.13 -54.04
CA ARG A 425 4.99 -31.41 -53.30
C ARG A 425 5.16 -31.16 -51.81
N ARG A 426 6.33 -31.53 -51.23
CA ARG A 426 6.64 -31.27 -49.84
C ARG A 426 6.70 -29.75 -49.55
N LEU A 427 7.32 -28.94 -50.41
CA LEU A 427 7.35 -27.48 -50.30
C LEU A 427 5.94 -26.87 -50.37
N GLN A 428 5.10 -27.33 -51.32
CA GLN A 428 3.71 -26.88 -51.41
C GLN A 428 2.94 -27.16 -50.11
N SER A 429 3.01 -28.39 -49.60
CA SER A 429 2.36 -28.76 -48.35
C SER A 429 2.84 -27.90 -47.17
N LEU A 430 4.14 -27.63 -47.10
CA LEU A 430 4.71 -26.81 -46.02
C LEU A 430 4.24 -25.35 -46.09
N VAL A 431 4.13 -24.77 -47.29
CA VAL A 431 3.59 -23.41 -47.48
C VAL A 431 2.10 -23.35 -47.10
N ASP A 432 1.30 -24.35 -47.52
CA ASP A 432 -0.13 -24.44 -47.20
C ASP A 432 -0.37 -24.63 -45.69
N ASP A 433 0.48 -25.41 -45.03
CA ASP A 433 0.47 -25.59 -43.55
C ASP A 433 0.80 -24.30 -42.84
N LEU A 434 1.83 -23.56 -43.29
CA LEU A 434 2.20 -22.27 -42.70
C LEU A 434 1.12 -21.21 -42.89
N LEU A 435 0.51 -21.12 -44.06
CA LEU A 435 -0.60 -20.21 -44.34
C LEU A 435 -1.81 -20.54 -43.46
N THR A 436 -2.09 -21.82 -43.23
CA THR A 436 -3.17 -22.26 -42.34
C THR A 436 -2.84 -21.94 -40.91
N LEU A 437 -1.63 -22.26 -40.44
CA LEU A 437 -1.17 -21.93 -39.10
C LEU A 437 -1.29 -20.42 -38.80
N ALA A 438 -0.86 -19.58 -39.75
CA ALA A 438 -1.01 -18.13 -39.64
C ALA A 438 -2.47 -17.69 -39.53
N LYS A 439 -3.36 -18.27 -40.35
CA LYS A 439 -4.79 -17.97 -40.37
C LYS A 439 -5.50 -18.38 -39.06
N VAL A 440 -5.16 -19.57 -38.53
CA VAL A 440 -5.79 -20.12 -37.32
C VAL A 440 -5.22 -19.50 -36.05
N SER A 441 -3.98 -18.99 -36.11
CA SER A 441 -3.31 -18.36 -34.97
C SER A 441 -3.65 -16.87 -34.81
N ASP A 442 -4.36 -16.27 -35.73
CA ASP A 442 -4.78 -14.87 -35.69
C ASP A 442 -5.98 -14.72 -34.71
N PRO A 443 -5.81 -14.08 -33.52
CA PRO A 443 -6.88 -13.92 -32.55
C PRO A 443 -7.97 -12.94 -33.04
N ASP A 444 -7.64 -12.03 -33.94
CA ASP A 444 -8.57 -11.01 -34.43
C ASP A 444 -9.43 -11.52 -35.57
N ARG A 445 -9.14 -12.71 -36.11
CA ARG A 445 -9.91 -13.31 -37.19
C ARG A 445 -11.18 -13.98 -36.67
N PRO A 446 -12.39 -13.50 -37.02
CA PRO A 446 -13.64 -14.11 -36.58
C PRO A 446 -13.77 -15.55 -37.09
N LEU A 447 -14.24 -16.45 -36.23
CA LEU A 447 -14.63 -17.79 -36.64
C LEU A 447 -15.93 -17.70 -37.47
N VAL A 448 -15.86 -17.96 -38.76
CA VAL A 448 -17.08 -18.11 -39.58
C VAL A 448 -17.66 -19.47 -39.28
N SER A 449 -18.65 -19.50 -38.38
CA SER A 449 -19.25 -20.71 -37.85
C SER A 449 -20.52 -21.07 -38.58
N GLY A 450 -20.70 -22.35 -38.85
CA GLY A 450 -21.91 -22.97 -39.37
C GLY A 450 -22.11 -24.35 -38.76
N GLN A 451 -23.26 -24.96 -39.01
CA GLN A 451 -23.50 -26.34 -38.56
C GLN A 451 -22.70 -27.31 -39.44
N VAL A 452 -21.86 -28.11 -38.82
CA VAL A 452 -20.97 -29.06 -39.47
C VAL A 452 -21.24 -30.46 -38.90
N ASP A 453 -21.57 -31.41 -39.77
CA ASP A 453 -21.69 -32.81 -39.41
C ASP A 453 -20.31 -33.50 -39.51
N LEU A 454 -19.72 -33.79 -38.35
CA LEU A 454 -18.39 -34.46 -38.27
C LEU A 454 -18.42 -35.88 -38.85
N ALA A 455 -19.53 -36.60 -38.76
CA ALA A 455 -19.66 -37.92 -39.34
C ALA A 455 -19.51 -37.87 -40.87
N ARG A 456 -20.14 -36.88 -41.52
CA ARG A 456 -20.03 -36.64 -42.95
C ARG A 456 -18.62 -36.26 -43.35
N LEU A 457 -17.98 -35.31 -42.67
CA LEU A 457 -16.58 -34.94 -42.93
C LEU A 457 -15.64 -36.13 -42.78
N THR A 458 -15.89 -36.98 -41.80
CA THR A 458 -15.10 -38.20 -41.58
C THR A 458 -15.29 -39.19 -42.70
N GLN A 459 -16.51 -39.36 -43.22
CA GLN A 459 -16.77 -40.23 -44.38
C GLN A 459 -16.10 -39.69 -45.65
N ASP A 460 -16.18 -38.38 -45.90
CA ASP A 460 -15.51 -37.74 -47.03
C ASP A 460 -13.98 -37.96 -47.01
N ALA A 461 -13.37 -37.88 -45.82
CA ALA A 461 -11.94 -38.16 -45.61
C ALA A 461 -11.62 -39.66 -45.84
N ILE A 462 -12.46 -40.58 -45.34
CA ILE A 462 -12.30 -42.03 -45.57
C ILE A 462 -12.28 -42.30 -47.10
N ASP A 463 -13.26 -41.79 -47.84
CA ASP A 463 -13.39 -41.98 -49.28
C ASP A 463 -12.16 -41.44 -50.03
N MET A 464 -11.59 -40.32 -49.58
CA MET A 464 -10.39 -39.71 -50.13
C MET A 464 -9.14 -40.58 -49.92
N PHE A 465 -8.95 -41.17 -48.74
CA PHE A 465 -7.74 -41.94 -48.41
C PHE A 465 -7.88 -43.44 -48.70
N LEU A 466 -9.07 -43.97 -49.00
CA LEU A 466 -9.34 -45.39 -49.29
C LEU A 466 -8.46 -45.96 -50.42
N PRO A 467 -8.26 -45.30 -51.56
CA PRO A 467 -7.44 -45.87 -52.65
C PRO A 467 -5.97 -46.08 -52.21
N GLY A 468 -5.43 -45.17 -51.42
CA GLY A 468 -4.07 -45.29 -50.88
C GLY A 468 -3.94 -46.35 -49.80
N ALA A 469 -4.96 -46.51 -48.96
CA ALA A 469 -5.04 -47.56 -47.95
C ALA A 469 -5.13 -48.95 -48.57
N ASP A 470 -5.98 -49.12 -49.58
CA ASP A 470 -6.17 -50.37 -50.30
C ASP A 470 -4.89 -50.85 -50.98
N GLN A 471 -4.11 -49.94 -51.59
CA GLN A 471 -2.82 -50.28 -52.19
C GLN A 471 -1.83 -50.89 -51.21
N ARG A 472 -1.98 -50.57 -49.91
CA ARG A 472 -1.15 -51.08 -48.82
C ARG A 472 -1.84 -52.19 -48.00
N GLY A 473 -3.04 -52.62 -48.42
CA GLY A 473 -3.85 -53.60 -47.70
C GLY A 473 -4.37 -53.13 -46.35
N ILE A 474 -4.36 -51.82 -46.07
CA ILE A 474 -4.83 -51.26 -44.80
C ILE A 474 -6.35 -51.26 -44.77
N GLN A 475 -6.93 -51.86 -43.73
CA GLN A 475 -8.38 -51.91 -43.55
C GLN A 475 -8.86 -50.61 -42.89
N LEU A 476 -9.58 -49.77 -43.66
CA LEU A 476 -10.27 -48.60 -43.15
C LEU A 476 -11.69 -49.01 -42.73
N THR A 477 -12.00 -48.84 -41.43
CA THR A 477 -13.33 -49.17 -40.87
C THR A 477 -13.93 -47.94 -40.22
N SER A 478 -15.25 -47.80 -40.28
CA SER A 478 -15.95 -46.65 -39.67
C SER A 478 -17.18 -47.09 -38.90
N ASP A 479 -17.41 -46.36 -37.81
CA ASP A 479 -18.62 -46.46 -36.96
C ASP A 479 -19.09 -45.01 -36.69
N LEU A 480 -19.87 -44.47 -37.63
CA LEU A 480 -20.23 -43.05 -37.69
C LEU A 480 -21.72 -42.87 -37.34
N VAL A 481 -22.02 -41.96 -36.42
CA VAL A 481 -23.37 -41.63 -35.99
C VAL A 481 -23.87 -40.44 -36.82
N GLU A 482 -24.45 -40.73 -38.02
CA GLU A 482 -24.95 -39.70 -38.94
C GLU A 482 -26.05 -38.82 -38.29
N GLY A 483 -25.99 -37.50 -38.57
CA GLY A 483 -27.02 -36.53 -38.14
C GLY A 483 -27.04 -36.22 -36.64
N LEU A 484 -26.24 -36.91 -35.81
CA LEU A 484 -26.11 -36.64 -34.40
C LEU A 484 -24.75 -35.99 -34.03
N ALA A 485 -23.77 -36.09 -34.89
CA ALA A 485 -22.42 -35.56 -34.69
C ALA A 485 -22.28 -34.11 -35.22
N VAL A 486 -23.24 -33.22 -34.91
CA VAL A 486 -23.27 -31.84 -35.43
C VAL A 486 -22.63 -30.89 -34.41
N VAL A 487 -21.69 -30.09 -34.88
CA VAL A 487 -20.98 -29.05 -34.12
C VAL A 487 -21.09 -27.70 -34.83
N ASP A 488 -20.95 -26.61 -34.06
CA ASP A 488 -20.85 -25.28 -34.63
C ASP A 488 -19.37 -24.97 -34.94
N GLY A 489 -19.04 -24.78 -36.22
CA GLY A 489 -17.66 -24.57 -36.62
C GLY A 489 -17.47 -24.18 -38.08
N ASN A 490 -16.22 -24.00 -38.46
CA ASN A 490 -15.83 -23.79 -39.84
C ASN A 490 -15.56 -25.14 -40.54
N ALA A 491 -16.36 -25.45 -41.57
CA ALA A 491 -16.30 -26.73 -42.25
C ALA A 491 -14.91 -27.05 -42.85
N ASP A 492 -14.24 -26.06 -43.47
CA ASP A 492 -12.92 -26.24 -44.08
C ASP A 492 -11.83 -26.50 -43.01
N GLU A 493 -11.90 -25.78 -41.85
CA GLU A 493 -10.98 -26.00 -40.77
C GLU A 493 -11.17 -27.39 -40.12
N LEU A 494 -12.42 -27.80 -39.89
CA LEU A 494 -12.73 -29.11 -39.30
C LEU A 494 -12.44 -30.26 -40.27
N ALA A 495 -12.68 -30.09 -41.59
CA ALA A 495 -12.25 -31.06 -42.61
C ALA A 495 -10.73 -31.27 -42.56
N ARG A 496 -9.96 -30.20 -42.43
CA ARG A 496 -8.50 -30.30 -42.31
C ARG A 496 -8.05 -31.04 -41.01
N VAL A 497 -8.80 -30.94 -39.92
CA VAL A 497 -8.55 -31.76 -38.71
C VAL A 497 -8.70 -33.24 -39.05
N VAL A 498 -9.82 -33.63 -39.68
CA VAL A 498 -10.11 -35.02 -40.01
C VAL A 498 -9.07 -35.55 -41.01
N ASP A 499 -8.78 -34.79 -42.09
CA ASP A 499 -7.80 -35.17 -43.10
C ASP A 499 -6.40 -35.42 -42.49
N ASN A 500 -5.95 -34.54 -41.59
CA ASN A 500 -4.66 -34.73 -40.92
C ASN A 500 -4.60 -35.99 -40.05
N LEU A 501 -5.68 -36.28 -39.31
CA LEU A 501 -5.73 -37.45 -38.43
C LEU A 501 -5.78 -38.74 -39.27
N VAL A 502 -6.64 -38.81 -40.31
CA VAL A 502 -6.76 -39.97 -41.19
C VAL A 502 -5.49 -40.18 -41.98
N SER A 503 -4.92 -39.13 -42.55
CA SER A 503 -3.64 -39.20 -43.29
C SER A 503 -2.51 -39.73 -42.40
N ASN A 504 -2.41 -39.28 -41.14
CA ASN A 504 -1.42 -39.79 -40.19
C ASN A 504 -1.66 -41.26 -39.85
N ALA A 505 -2.90 -41.66 -39.57
CA ALA A 505 -3.26 -43.02 -39.29
C ALA A 505 -2.88 -43.97 -40.41
N VAL A 506 -3.18 -43.60 -41.69
CA VAL A 506 -2.80 -44.39 -42.86
C VAL A 506 -1.29 -44.40 -43.09
N LYS A 507 -0.59 -43.27 -42.93
CA LYS A 507 0.86 -43.16 -43.13
C LYS A 507 1.69 -43.99 -42.17
N PHE A 508 1.31 -43.99 -40.89
CA PHE A 508 2.07 -44.66 -39.84
C PHE A 508 1.62 -46.08 -39.55
N SER A 509 0.52 -46.54 -40.15
CA SER A 509 0.12 -47.94 -40.09
C SER A 509 1.04 -48.82 -40.93
N PRO A 510 1.33 -50.07 -40.52
CA PRO A 510 2.03 -51.05 -41.33
C PRO A 510 1.14 -51.54 -42.47
N ASP A 511 1.74 -52.16 -43.51
CA ASP A 511 0.98 -52.85 -44.54
C ASP A 511 0.09 -53.93 -43.93
N ASN A 512 -1.15 -54.07 -44.40
CA ASN A 512 -2.22 -54.90 -43.83
C ASN A 512 -2.66 -54.47 -42.40
N GLY A 513 -2.38 -53.26 -41.95
CA GLY A 513 -2.83 -52.70 -40.69
C GLY A 513 -4.34 -52.34 -40.69
N VAL A 514 -4.80 -51.83 -39.57
CA VAL A 514 -6.20 -51.43 -39.36
C VAL A 514 -6.24 -49.96 -38.93
N VAL A 515 -7.12 -49.18 -39.55
CA VAL A 515 -7.47 -47.81 -39.13
C VAL A 515 -8.96 -47.76 -38.85
N GLN A 516 -9.33 -47.32 -37.68
CA GLN A 516 -10.73 -47.22 -37.25
C GLN A 516 -11.12 -45.81 -36.90
N LEU A 517 -12.22 -45.34 -37.45
CA LEU A 517 -12.80 -44.02 -37.20
C LEU A 517 -14.16 -44.17 -36.54
N ARG A 518 -14.38 -43.46 -35.45
CA ARG A 518 -15.67 -43.46 -34.75
C ARG A 518 -16.11 -42.05 -34.41
N THR A 519 -17.42 -41.78 -34.58
CA THR A 519 -18.03 -40.59 -34.01
C THR A 519 -19.08 -40.98 -32.98
N ARG A 520 -19.12 -40.25 -31.85
CA ARG A 520 -20.14 -40.42 -30.82
C ARG A 520 -20.58 -39.06 -30.30
N ARG A 521 -21.79 -39.00 -29.79
CA ARG A 521 -22.28 -37.84 -29.06
C ARG A 521 -22.42 -38.19 -27.56
N ASP A 522 -21.73 -37.42 -26.72
CA ASP A 522 -21.74 -37.57 -25.29
C ASP A 522 -22.36 -36.27 -24.69
N ALA A 523 -23.67 -36.29 -24.41
CA ALA A 523 -24.45 -35.15 -23.92
C ALA A 523 -24.17 -33.85 -24.73
N ASP A 524 -23.32 -32.97 -24.22
CA ASP A 524 -23.00 -31.66 -24.81
C ASP A 524 -21.72 -31.66 -25.66
N THR A 525 -21.15 -32.82 -25.92
CA THR A 525 -19.93 -32.95 -26.75
C THR A 525 -20.11 -33.96 -27.89
N VAL A 526 -19.46 -33.67 -29.00
CA VAL A 526 -19.26 -34.62 -30.12
C VAL A 526 -17.81 -35.07 -30.10
N VAL A 527 -17.61 -36.37 -30.09
CA VAL A 527 -16.28 -36.97 -30.03
C VAL A 527 -15.98 -37.70 -31.31
N LEU A 528 -14.81 -37.41 -31.93
CA LEU A 528 -14.21 -38.15 -33.04
C LEU A 528 -13.02 -38.94 -32.50
N LEU A 529 -13.00 -40.24 -32.72
CA LEU A 529 -11.91 -41.14 -32.42
C LEU A 529 -11.27 -41.61 -33.73
N CYS A 530 -9.94 -41.48 -33.84
CA CYS A 530 -9.15 -42.00 -34.95
C CYS A 530 -8.08 -42.93 -34.34
N SER A 531 -8.23 -44.25 -34.56
CA SER A 531 -7.34 -45.29 -34.03
C SER A 531 -6.63 -45.99 -35.15
N ASP A 532 -5.33 -46.22 -34.99
CA ASP A 532 -4.49 -46.97 -35.93
C ASP A 532 -3.72 -48.11 -35.22
N SER A 533 -3.33 -49.12 -35.96
CA SER A 533 -2.46 -50.23 -35.50
C SER A 533 -0.99 -50.00 -35.86
N GLY A 534 -0.56 -48.74 -35.88
CA GLY A 534 0.73 -48.29 -36.38
C GLY A 534 1.91 -48.40 -35.42
N LEU A 535 2.94 -47.61 -35.69
CA LEU A 535 4.20 -47.60 -34.95
C LEU A 535 4.05 -47.24 -33.47
N GLY A 536 2.94 -46.58 -33.11
CA GLY A 536 2.78 -46.02 -31.78
C GLY A 536 3.76 -44.91 -31.46
N ILE A 537 3.56 -44.25 -30.31
CA ILE A 537 4.29 -43.04 -29.89
C ILE A 537 4.82 -43.24 -28.50
N SER A 538 6.11 -42.98 -28.29
CA SER A 538 6.72 -43.03 -26.96
C SER A 538 6.11 -42.03 -25.99
N LYS A 539 6.11 -42.30 -24.68
CA LYS A 539 5.60 -41.39 -23.65
C LYS A 539 6.31 -40.02 -23.66
N GLU A 540 7.60 -40.02 -24.03
CA GLU A 540 8.41 -38.81 -24.13
C GLU A 540 7.95 -37.93 -25.28
N ASP A 541 7.70 -38.55 -26.49
CA ASP A 541 7.23 -37.85 -27.66
C ASP A 541 5.80 -37.34 -27.54
N GLN A 542 4.92 -38.02 -26.78
CA GLN A 542 3.52 -37.62 -26.56
C GLN A 542 3.40 -36.21 -25.99
N GLY A 543 4.32 -35.79 -25.08
CA GLY A 543 4.35 -34.45 -24.51
C GLY A 543 4.64 -33.33 -25.50
N SER A 544 5.22 -33.65 -26.67
CA SER A 544 5.64 -32.67 -27.68
C SER A 544 4.89 -32.78 -29.00
N LEU A 545 3.94 -33.72 -29.14
CA LEU A 545 3.23 -34.00 -30.40
C LEU A 545 2.53 -32.80 -31.05
N PHE A 546 2.03 -31.89 -30.24
CA PHE A 546 1.28 -30.73 -30.67
C PHE A 546 2.14 -29.47 -30.82
N THR A 547 3.49 -29.62 -30.66
CA THR A 547 4.41 -28.49 -30.88
C THR A 547 4.74 -28.37 -32.38
N GLU A 548 4.95 -27.14 -32.81
CA GLU A 548 5.25 -26.83 -34.23
C GLU A 548 6.57 -27.46 -34.64
N PHE A 549 6.60 -28.10 -35.85
CA PHE A 549 7.74 -28.81 -36.44
C PHE A 549 8.24 -30.02 -35.65
N PHE A 550 7.49 -30.49 -34.65
CA PHE A 550 7.86 -31.70 -33.95
C PHE A 550 7.74 -32.94 -34.84
N ARG A 551 8.77 -33.79 -34.81
CA ARG A 551 8.76 -35.12 -35.41
C ARG A 551 9.24 -36.11 -34.37
N SER A 552 8.61 -37.31 -34.38
CA SER A 552 8.96 -38.37 -33.42
C SER A 552 10.45 -38.71 -33.50
N THR A 553 11.04 -39.04 -32.35
CA THR A 553 12.42 -39.50 -32.23
C THR A 553 12.59 -40.96 -32.73
N ASN A 554 11.50 -41.65 -33.00
CA ASN A 554 11.52 -43.03 -33.53
C ASN A 554 12.09 -43.04 -34.97
N PRO A 555 13.19 -43.80 -35.26
CA PRO A 555 13.78 -43.87 -36.60
C PRO A 555 12.79 -44.26 -37.70
N ALA A 556 11.90 -45.22 -37.42
CA ALA A 556 10.92 -45.68 -38.41
C ALA A 556 9.88 -44.58 -38.74
N ALA A 557 9.54 -43.71 -37.76
CA ALA A 557 8.67 -42.57 -37.99
C ALA A 557 9.37 -41.43 -38.76
N LEU A 558 10.69 -41.30 -38.64
CA LEU A 558 11.48 -40.29 -39.39
C LEU A 558 11.56 -40.61 -40.90
N GLU A 559 11.45 -41.87 -41.29
CA GLU A 559 11.43 -42.28 -42.70
C GLU A 559 10.12 -41.87 -43.40
N VAL A 560 9.03 -41.72 -42.64
CA VAL A 560 7.73 -41.27 -43.18
C VAL A 560 7.75 -39.76 -43.47
N PRO A 561 7.41 -39.34 -44.71
CA PRO A 561 7.42 -37.92 -45.07
C PRO A 561 6.39 -37.12 -44.28
N GLY A 562 6.81 -35.94 -43.72
CA GLY A 562 5.94 -35.05 -42.97
C GLY A 562 6.59 -33.70 -42.67
N THR A 563 5.78 -32.66 -42.45
CA THR A 563 6.19 -31.29 -42.14
C THR A 563 6.37 -31.05 -40.62
N GLY A 564 5.75 -31.90 -39.77
CA GLY A 564 5.66 -31.69 -38.34
C GLY A 564 4.69 -30.57 -37.93
N LEU A 565 3.92 -30.02 -38.88
CA LEU A 565 2.92 -28.95 -38.61
C LEU A 565 1.49 -29.49 -38.49
N GLY A 566 1.19 -30.66 -39.04
CA GLY A 566 -0.19 -31.17 -39.12
C GLY A 566 -0.89 -31.25 -37.75
N LEU A 567 -0.27 -31.87 -36.74
CA LEU A 567 -0.86 -32.01 -35.41
C LEU A 567 -0.92 -30.69 -34.62
N SER A 568 0.02 -29.77 -34.80
CA SER A 568 -0.04 -28.44 -34.20
C SER A 568 -1.18 -27.59 -34.81
N ILE A 569 -1.43 -27.72 -36.11
CA ILE A 569 -2.59 -27.11 -36.79
C ILE A 569 -3.88 -27.71 -36.26
N VAL A 570 -3.97 -29.03 -36.12
CA VAL A 570 -5.13 -29.71 -35.52
C VAL A 570 -5.43 -29.18 -34.15
N ALA A 571 -4.44 -29.12 -33.25
CA ALA A 571 -4.63 -28.64 -31.89
C ALA A 571 -5.13 -27.17 -31.85
N ARG A 572 -4.60 -26.31 -32.74
CA ARG A 572 -5.03 -24.90 -32.81
C ARG A 572 -6.45 -24.76 -33.36
N ILE A 573 -6.82 -25.53 -34.39
CA ILE A 573 -8.18 -25.54 -34.93
C ILE A 573 -9.15 -25.99 -33.85
N ILE A 574 -8.85 -27.09 -33.15
CA ILE A 574 -9.72 -27.63 -32.10
C ILE A 574 -9.87 -26.64 -30.96
N ALA A 575 -8.78 -26.03 -30.45
CA ALA A 575 -8.83 -25.01 -29.41
C ALA A 575 -9.66 -23.78 -29.83
N ARG A 576 -9.55 -23.35 -31.09
CA ARG A 576 -10.35 -22.25 -31.68
C ARG A 576 -11.85 -22.56 -31.71
N HIS A 577 -12.21 -23.83 -31.82
CA HIS A 577 -13.59 -24.32 -31.77
C HIS A 577 -14.08 -24.68 -30.35
N GLY A 578 -13.28 -24.32 -29.30
CA GLY A 578 -13.62 -24.59 -27.90
C GLY A 578 -13.55 -26.08 -27.52
N GLY A 579 -12.89 -26.91 -28.34
CA GLY A 579 -12.73 -28.33 -28.10
C GLY A 579 -11.39 -28.70 -27.45
N THR A 580 -11.19 -30.02 -27.30
CA THR A 580 -9.95 -30.62 -26.79
C THR A 580 -9.51 -31.77 -27.66
N ILE A 581 -8.19 -32.00 -27.73
CA ILE A 581 -7.60 -33.18 -28.37
C ILE A 581 -6.71 -33.90 -27.37
N SER A 582 -6.83 -35.23 -27.35
CA SER A 582 -5.97 -36.11 -26.54
C SER A 582 -5.42 -37.26 -27.38
N VAL A 583 -4.38 -37.93 -26.88
CA VAL A 583 -3.73 -39.06 -27.52
C VAL A 583 -3.49 -40.17 -26.50
N GLU A 584 -3.85 -41.39 -26.90
CA GLU A 584 -3.49 -42.62 -26.20
C GLU A 584 -2.67 -43.48 -27.14
N SER A 585 -1.43 -43.80 -26.77
CA SER A 585 -0.52 -44.55 -27.65
C SER A 585 0.51 -45.32 -26.83
N GLU A 586 0.88 -46.51 -27.36
CA GLU A 586 1.98 -47.31 -26.86
C GLU A 586 2.85 -47.72 -28.06
N LEU A 587 4.16 -47.65 -27.90
CA LEU A 587 5.11 -47.93 -28.93
C LEU A 587 4.94 -49.38 -29.47
N GLY A 588 4.70 -49.54 -30.76
CA GLY A 588 4.46 -50.83 -31.41
C GLY A 588 3.01 -51.36 -31.29
N SER A 589 2.11 -50.66 -30.62
CA SER A 589 0.70 -51.07 -30.41
C SER A 589 -0.32 -50.17 -31.13
N GLY A 590 0.15 -49.08 -31.76
CA GLY A 590 -0.71 -48.11 -32.46
C GLY A 590 -1.04 -46.86 -31.65
N THR A 591 -1.88 -46.01 -32.23
CA THR A 591 -2.27 -44.70 -31.66
C THR A 591 -3.76 -44.47 -31.79
N THR A 592 -4.36 -43.88 -30.76
CA THR A 592 -5.72 -43.33 -30.77
C THR A 592 -5.69 -41.85 -30.48
N PHE A 593 -6.17 -41.04 -31.39
CA PHE A 593 -6.48 -39.64 -31.18
C PHE A 593 -7.95 -39.47 -30.86
N GLU A 594 -8.25 -38.74 -29.80
CA GLU A 594 -9.61 -38.34 -29.42
C GLU A 594 -9.76 -36.84 -29.55
N VAL A 595 -10.71 -36.39 -30.35
CA VAL A 595 -11.09 -35.00 -30.52
C VAL A 595 -12.51 -34.80 -29.95
N ALA A 596 -12.66 -33.93 -28.97
CA ALA A 596 -13.94 -33.57 -28.37
C ALA A 596 -14.29 -32.12 -28.69
N LEU A 597 -15.44 -31.87 -29.30
CA LEU A 597 -15.95 -30.55 -29.68
C LEU A 597 -17.30 -30.30 -29.03
N PRO A 598 -17.65 -29.05 -28.67
CA PRO A 598 -18.98 -28.72 -28.17
C PRO A 598 -20.06 -29.07 -29.20
N ALA A 599 -21.07 -29.82 -28.78
CA ALA A 599 -22.22 -30.15 -29.62
C ALA A 599 -23.10 -28.92 -29.85
N THR A 600 -23.66 -28.77 -31.03
CA THR A 600 -24.68 -27.76 -31.27
C THR A 600 -25.86 -28.01 -30.35
N THR A 601 -26.28 -27.00 -29.60
CA THR A 601 -27.54 -27.02 -28.84
C THR A 601 -28.70 -27.03 -29.87
N ALA A 602 -29.51 -28.08 -29.85
CA ALA A 602 -30.66 -28.25 -30.72
C ALA A 602 -31.72 -27.16 -30.53
#